data_a651b70c10a063f45669d6ff1fcb1d4e
#
_entry.id   a651b70c10a063f45669d6ff1fcb1d4e
#
_cell.length_a   1.000
_cell.length_b   1.000
_cell.length_c   1.000
_cell.angle_alpha   90.00
_cell.angle_beta   90.00
_cell.angle_gamma   90.00
#
_symmetry.space_group_name_H-M   'P 1'
#
loop_
_entity.id
_entity.type
_entity.pdbx_description
1 polymer ?
#
loop_
_entity_poly.entity_id
_entity_poly.type
_entity_poly.pdbx_seq_one_letter_code
_entity_poly.pdbx_strand_id
1 'polypeptide(L)'
;GVAFAACGVVALAMSFGGLAVQFAFIALVVFLLFRSNKASKKSAEAGANEDVFRLMMRSRDPEIVWDLLSKNVAEVQASMAQFADSCFQGIEEGLVDNRPSLLRHVRRDLSKKRDMLKKIRRRQILALRKLPADIVIERNTWFHVGINASMQYIYCLTRMLEPVKEHVDNNFT
;
A
#
# COMPACT_ATOMS: atom_id res chain seq x y z
N GLY A 1 -36.29 -5.54 3.95
CA GLY A 1 -36.72 -4.94 2.68
C GLY A 1 -35.69 -5.05 1.57
N VAL A 2 -34.40 -4.82 1.85
CA VAL A 2 -33.33 -4.78 0.83
C VAL A 2 -33.01 -6.20 0.27
N ALA A 3 -33.05 -7.21 1.11
CA ALA A 3 -32.77 -8.59 0.68
C ALA A 3 -33.84 -9.16 -0.28
N PHE A 4 -35.10 -8.78 -0.11
CA PHE A 4 -36.20 -9.19 -1.00
C PHE A 4 -36.13 -8.49 -2.37
N ALA A 5 -35.73 -7.23 -2.41
CA ALA A 5 -35.54 -6.52 -3.68
C ALA A 5 -34.37 -7.10 -4.48
N ALA A 6 -33.29 -7.53 -3.84
CA ALA A 6 -32.17 -8.18 -4.50
C ALA A 6 -32.56 -9.56 -5.10
N CYS A 7 -33.34 -10.37 -4.39
CA CYS A 7 -33.85 -11.64 -4.91
C CYS A 7 -34.81 -11.43 -6.09
N GLY A 8 -35.65 -10.40 -6.10
CA GLY A 8 -36.56 -10.09 -7.19
C GLY A 8 -35.85 -9.69 -8.48
N VAL A 9 -34.79 -8.90 -8.37
CA VAL A 9 -33.95 -8.47 -9.51
C VAL A 9 -33.19 -9.66 -10.11
N VAL A 10 -32.69 -10.58 -9.27
CA VAL A 10 -32.00 -11.80 -9.72
C VAL A 10 -32.97 -12.75 -10.44
N ALA A 11 -34.19 -12.92 -9.92
CA ALA A 11 -35.21 -13.76 -10.55
C ALA A 11 -35.68 -13.20 -11.91
N LEU A 12 -35.83 -11.88 -12.06
CA LEU A 12 -36.13 -11.21 -13.32
C LEU A 12 -34.98 -11.31 -14.33
N ALA A 13 -33.74 -11.18 -13.91
CA ALA A 13 -32.56 -11.35 -14.76
C ALA A 13 -32.45 -12.80 -15.30
N MET A 14 -32.82 -13.79 -14.49
CA MET A 14 -32.82 -15.20 -14.91
C MET A 14 -33.90 -15.53 -15.93
N SER A 15 -35.04 -14.83 -15.95
CA SER A 15 -36.13 -15.10 -16.88
C SER A 15 -36.00 -14.40 -18.23
N PHE A 16 -35.21 -13.31 -18.34
CA PHE A 16 -35.07 -12.52 -19.58
C PHE A 16 -33.68 -12.50 -20.20
N GLY A 17 -32.68 -13.02 -19.53
CA GLY A 17 -31.30 -12.91 -19.99
C GLY A 17 -30.68 -14.25 -20.32
N GLY A 18 -30.28 -14.44 -21.56
CA GLY A 18 -29.41 -15.55 -21.93
C GLY A 18 -28.11 -15.56 -21.13
N LEU A 19 -27.38 -16.67 -21.16
CA LEU A 19 -26.10 -16.94 -20.45
C LEU A 19 -25.11 -15.74 -20.38
N ALA A 20 -25.12 -14.91 -21.43
CA ALA A 20 -24.25 -13.73 -21.52
C ALA A 20 -24.53 -12.67 -20.42
N VAL A 21 -25.80 -12.43 -20.05
CA VAL A 21 -26.19 -11.47 -19.02
C VAL A 21 -25.85 -11.99 -17.64
N GLN A 22 -25.94 -13.29 -17.41
CA GLN A 22 -25.56 -13.94 -16.16
C GLN A 22 -24.03 -13.84 -15.93
N PHE A 23 -23.22 -14.09 -16.96
CA PHE A 23 -21.77 -13.94 -16.88
C PHE A 23 -21.34 -12.49 -16.66
N ALA A 24 -22.00 -11.52 -17.32
CA ALA A 24 -21.74 -10.10 -17.10
C ALA A 24 -22.06 -9.66 -15.66
N PHE A 25 -23.16 -10.17 -15.09
CA PHE A 25 -23.53 -9.85 -13.71
C PHE A 25 -22.57 -10.48 -12.69
N ILE A 26 -22.18 -11.74 -12.88
CA ILE A 26 -21.18 -12.42 -12.03
C ILE A 26 -19.85 -11.68 -12.12
N ALA A 27 -19.38 -11.32 -13.30
CA ALA A 27 -18.15 -10.56 -13.50
C ALA A 27 -18.21 -9.19 -12.81
N LEU A 28 -19.34 -8.49 -12.88
CA LEU A 28 -19.56 -7.22 -12.18
C LEU A 28 -19.51 -7.39 -10.66
N VAL A 29 -20.18 -8.40 -10.11
CA VAL A 29 -20.18 -8.68 -8.67
C VAL A 29 -18.79 -9.05 -8.19
N VAL A 30 -18.08 -9.92 -8.90
CA VAL A 30 -16.69 -10.28 -8.59
C VAL A 30 -15.78 -9.06 -8.66
N PHE A 31 -15.92 -8.21 -9.67
CA PHE A 31 -15.16 -6.97 -9.80
C PHE A 31 -15.43 -6.00 -8.63
N LEU A 32 -16.69 -5.82 -8.24
CA LEU A 32 -17.07 -4.97 -7.10
C LEU A 32 -16.54 -5.51 -5.77
N LEU A 33 -16.58 -6.84 -5.55
CA LEU A 33 -16.02 -7.49 -4.38
C LEU A 33 -14.48 -7.34 -4.33
N PHE A 34 -13.81 -7.51 -5.48
CA PHE A 34 -12.36 -7.33 -5.56
C PHE A 34 -11.93 -5.89 -5.27
N ARG A 35 -12.69 -4.92 -5.82
CA ARG A 35 -12.46 -3.50 -5.58
C ARG A 35 -12.73 -3.09 -4.13
N SER A 36 -13.79 -3.62 -3.51
CA SER A 36 -14.13 -3.41 -2.10
C SER A 36 -13.08 -3.97 -1.17
N ASN A 37 -12.58 -5.20 -1.42
CA ASN A 37 -11.52 -5.83 -0.63
C ASN A 37 -10.19 -5.06 -0.70
N LYS A 38 -9.85 -4.51 -1.86
CA LYS A 38 -8.62 -3.72 -2.04
C LYS A 38 -8.70 -2.36 -1.32
N ALA A 39 -9.86 -1.72 -1.30
CA ALA A 39 -10.11 -0.48 -0.57
C ALA A 39 -10.14 -0.70 0.95
N SER A 40 -10.75 -1.80 1.40
CA SER A 40 -10.83 -2.18 2.81
C SER A 40 -9.46 -2.50 3.41
N LYS A 41 -8.58 -3.24 2.72
CA LYS A 41 -7.21 -3.51 3.18
C LYS A 41 -6.39 -2.23 3.35
N LYS A 42 -6.50 -1.29 2.42
CA LYS A 42 -5.74 -0.03 2.47
C LYS A 42 -6.20 0.90 3.61
N SER A 43 -7.50 0.89 3.92
CA SER A 43 -8.06 1.62 5.06
C SER A 43 -7.69 0.96 6.39
N ALA A 44 -7.66 -0.37 6.44
CA ALA A 44 -7.27 -1.14 7.62
C ALA A 44 -5.80 -0.95 7.98
N GLU A 45 -4.87 -0.95 7.01
CA GLU A 45 -3.44 -0.69 7.25
C GLU A 45 -3.19 0.72 7.80
N ALA A 46 -3.89 1.73 7.26
CA ALA A 46 -3.77 3.10 7.76
C ALA A 46 -4.30 3.24 9.19
N GLY A 47 -5.41 2.59 9.51
CA GLY A 47 -6.00 2.53 10.85
C GLY A 47 -5.10 1.81 11.85
N ALA A 48 -4.60 0.63 11.49
CA ALA A 48 -3.71 -0.16 12.34
C ALA A 48 -2.44 0.62 12.73
N ASN A 49 -1.80 1.32 11.79
CA ASN A 49 -0.65 2.17 12.08
C ASN A 49 -0.98 3.35 13.02
N GLU A 50 -2.20 3.89 12.94
CA GLU A 50 -2.67 4.94 13.85
C GLU A 50 -2.84 4.41 15.27
N ASP A 51 -3.47 3.25 15.42
CA ASP A 51 -3.73 2.63 16.73
C ASP A 51 -2.44 2.19 17.41
N VAL A 52 -1.49 1.60 16.66
CA VAL A 52 -0.15 1.26 17.17
C VAL A 52 0.57 2.53 17.65
N PHE A 53 0.53 3.62 16.87
CA PHE A 53 1.13 4.88 17.29
C PHE A 53 0.50 5.44 18.57
N ARG A 54 -0.83 5.42 18.69
CA ARG A 54 -1.53 5.83 19.91
C ARG A 54 -1.12 4.99 21.11
N LEU A 55 -0.95 3.67 20.93
CA LEU A 55 -0.50 2.78 21.98
C LEU A 55 0.93 3.11 22.43
N MET A 56 1.87 3.32 21.49
CA MET A 56 3.22 3.78 21.82
C MET A 56 3.23 5.09 22.59
N MET A 57 2.35 6.05 22.21
CA MET A 57 2.27 7.36 22.88
C MET A 57 1.63 7.30 24.25
N ARG A 58 0.78 6.29 24.55
CA ARG A 58 0.16 6.09 25.86
C ARG A 58 1.03 5.27 26.81
N SER A 59 1.84 4.35 26.29
CA SER A 59 2.70 3.52 27.15
C SER A 59 3.72 4.36 27.90
N ARG A 60 3.95 4.01 29.18
CA ARG A 60 5.00 4.56 30.05
C ARG A 60 6.21 3.64 30.14
N ASP A 61 6.05 2.38 29.69
CA ASP A 61 7.11 1.37 29.73
C ASP A 61 7.97 1.49 28.46
N PRO A 62 9.27 1.80 28.57
CA PRO A 62 10.17 1.95 27.44
C PRO A 62 10.32 0.66 26.61
N GLU A 63 10.33 -0.50 27.25
CA GLU A 63 10.48 -1.79 26.54
C GLU A 63 9.25 -2.07 25.64
N ILE A 64 8.06 -1.80 26.14
CA ILE A 64 6.82 -1.93 25.34
C ILE A 64 6.85 -0.95 24.17
N VAL A 65 7.28 0.28 24.38
CA VAL A 65 7.38 1.27 23.30
C VAL A 65 8.40 0.83 22.25
N TRP A 66 9.52 0.27 22.67
CA TRP A 66 10.54 -0.24 21.74
C TRP A 66 10.02 -1.45 20.95
N ASP A 67 9.38 -2.40 21.62
CA ASP A 67 8.84 -3.61 20.97
C ASP A 67 7.80 -3.25 19.89
N LEU A 68 6.87 -2.36 20.22
CA LEU A 68 5.90 -1.84 19.25
C LEU A 68 6.55 -1.08 18.11
N LEU A 69 7.58 -0.28 18.39
CA LEU A 69 8.31 0.49 17.38
C LEU A 69 9.07 -0.44 16.43
N SER A 70 9.80 -1.42 16.96
CA SER A 70 10.56 -2.39 16.17
C SER A 70 9.65 -3.23 15.26
N LYS A 71 8.52 -3.71 15.80
CA LYS A 71 7.51 -4.42 15.06
C LYS A 71 6.92 -3.56 13.93
N ASN A 72 6.58 -2.31 14.23
CA ASN A 72 6.06 -1.39 13.23
C ASN A 72 7.07 -1.10 12.10
N VAL A 73 8.36 -0.96 12.42
CA VAL A 73 9.41 -0.81 11.41
C VAL A 73 9.50 -2.05 10.52
N ALA A 74 9.48 -3.24 11.09
CA ALA A 74 9.53 -4.50 10.34
C ALA A 74 8.30 -4.67 9.43
N GLU A 75 7.10 -4.36 9.90
CA GLU A 75 5.85 -4.39 9.11
C GLU A 75 5.91 -3.40 7.94
N VAL A 76 6.43 -2.18 8.16
CA VAL A 76 6.62 -1.20 7.10
C VAL A 76 7.62 -1.70 6.06
N GLN A 77 8.71 -2.32 6.46
CA GLN A 77 9.70 -2.90 5.54
C GLN A 77 9.09 -4.04 4.70
N ALA A 78 8.35 -4.96 5.32
CA ALA A 78 7.66 -6.05 4.62
C ALA A 78 6.64 -5.51 3.60
N SER A 79 5.82 -4.52 4.00
CA SER A 79 4.89 -3.83 3.10
C SER A 79 5.60 -3.10 1.95
N MET A 80 6.80 -2.58 2.20
CA MET A 80 7.60 -1.94 1.15
C MET A 80 8.17 -2.93 0.15
N ALA A 81 8.60 -4.11 0.58
CA ALA A 81 9.07 -5.16 -0.32
C ALA A 81 7.95 -5.61 -1.29
N GLN A 82 6.75 -5.88 -0.77
CA GLN A 82 5.59 -6.22 -1.58
C GLN A 82 5.19 -5.10 -2.56
N PHE A 83 5.25 -3.85 -2.09
CA PHE A 83 4.97 -2.69 -2.93
C PHE A 83 6.01 -2.51 -4.04
N ALA A 84 7.28 -2.75 -3.74
CA ALA A 84 8.37 -2.68 -4.71
C ALA A 84 8.18 -3.71 -5.83
N ASP A 85 7.83 -4.95 -5.46
CA ASP A 85 7.51 -6.01 -6.41
C ASP A 85 6.36 -5.62 -7.34
N SER A 86 5.25 -5.13 -6.79
CA SER A 86 4.12 -4.64 -7.59
C SER A 86 4.48 -3.47 -8.53
N CYS A 87 5.37 -2.57 -8.10
CA CYS A 87 5.85 -1.49 -8.96
C CYS A 87 6.75 -2.00 -10.08
N PHE A 88 7.60 -2.98 -9.78
CA PHE A 88 8.47 -3.61 -10.77
C PHE A 88 7.64 -4.26 -11.88
N GLN A 89 6.66 -5.08 -11.52
CA GLN A 89 5.73 -5.70 -12.46
C GLN A 89 5.00 -4.64 -13.30
N GLY A 90 4.49 -3.58 -12.67
CA GLY A 90 3.81 -2.51 -13.39
C GLY A 90 4.72 -1.71 -14.34
N ILE A 91 6.01 -1.59 -14.03
CA ILE A 91 6.99 -0.95 -14.92
C ILE A 91 7.32 -1.88 -16.09
N GLU A 92 7.55 -3.17 -15.83
CA GLU A 92 7.80 -4.18 -16.83
C GLU A 92 6.64 -4.30 -17.83
N GLU A 93 5.42 -4.49 -17.35
CA GLU A 93 4.21 -4.54 -18.20
C GLU A 93 4.02 -3.22 -18.99
N GLY A 94 4.27 -2.07 -18.36
CA GLY A 94 4.17 -0.77 -19.00
C GLY A 94 5.18 -0.58 -20.13
N LEU A 95 6.37 -1.16 -19.99
CA LEU A 95 7.42 -1.13 -21.03
C LEU A 95 7.12 -2.13 -22.15
N VAL A 96 6.85 -3.39 -21.81
CA VAL A 96 6.63 -4.49 -22.79
C VAL A 96 5.39 -4.22 -23.65
N ASP A 97 4.30 -3.80 -23.02
CA ASP A 97 3.03 -3.53 -23.71
C ASP A 97 2.92 -2.13 -24.29
N ASN A 98 3.95 -1.29 -24.15
CA ASN A 98 3.96 0.12 -24.55
C ASN A 98 2.75 0.89 -23.98
N ARG A 99 2.50 0.76 -22.65
CA ARG A 99 1.33 1.35 -21.97
C ARG A 99 1.70 2.55 -21.09
N PRO A 100 1.69 3.78 -21.60
CA PRO A 100 2.02 4.98 -20.81
C PRO A 100 1.03 5.24 -19.66
N SER A 101 -0.21 4.76 -19.78
CA SER A 101 -1.22 4.89 -18.72
C SER A 101 -0.84 4.11 -17.47
N LEU A 102 -0.25 2.92 -17.61
CA LEU A 102 0.20 2.07 -16.51
C LEU A 102 1.39 2.71 -15.78
N LEU A 103 2.36 3.24 -16.52
CA LEU A 103 3.52 3.94 -15.95
C LEU A 103 3.09 5.19 -15.16
N ARG A 104 2.09 5.94 -15.66
CA ARG A 104 1.49 7.06 -14.90
C ARG A 104 0.80 6.59 -13.61
N HIS A 105 0.20 5.41 -13.62
CA HIS A 105 -0.40 4.83 -12.43
C HIS A 105 0.66 4.47 -11.38
N VAL A 106 1.71 3.77 -11.79
CA VAL A 106 2.86 3.44 -10.93
C VAL A 106 3.48 4.70 -10.32
N ARG A 107 3.70 5.75 -11.12
CA ARG A 107 4.23 7.04 -10.63
C ARG A 107 3.35 7.66 -9.53
N ARG A 108 2.04 7.62 -9.72
CA ARG A 108 1.07 8.14 -8.74
C ARG A 108 1.12 7.33 -7.44
N ASP A 109 1.23 6.02 -7.54
CA ASP A 109 1.28 5.15 -6.36
C ASP A 109 2.62 5.29 -5.62
N LEU A 110 3.74 5.45 -6.32
CA LEU A 110 5.04 5.81 -5.73
C LEU A 110 4.96 7.12 -4.94
N SER A 111 4.34 8.16 -5.51
CA SER A 111 4.18 9.44 -4.81
C SER A 111 3.34 9.30 -3.55
N LYS A 112 2.20 8.60 -3.62
CA LYS A 112 1.33 8.34 -2.45
C LYS A 112 2.06 7.54 -1.36
N LYS A 113 2.79 6.49 -1.75
CA LYS A 113 3.54 5.65 -0.80
C LYS A 113 4.65 6.46 -0.13
N ARG A 114 5.37 7.32 -0.89
CA ARG A 114 6.38 8.24 -0.34
C ARG A 114 5.80 9.16 0.73
N ASP A 115 4.64 9.77 0.47
CA ASP A 115 4.03 10.69 1.41
C ASP A 115 3.52 9.96 2.67
N MET A 116 3.01 8.73 2.51
CA MET A 116 2.65 7.86 3.63
C MET A 116 3.89 7.52 4.49
N LEU A 117 5.00 7.11 3.87
CA LEU A 117 6.25 6.79 4.58
C LEU A 117 6.80 7.99 5.35
N LYS A 118 6.72 9.22 4.79
CA LYS A 118 7.11 10.44 5.51
C LYS A 118 6.29 10.64 6.79
N LYS A 119 4.97 10.37 6.74
CA LYS A 119 4.10 10.46 7.92
C LYS A 119 4.46 9.39 8.96
N ILE A 120 4.65 8.14 8.53
CA ILE A 120 5.05 7.03 9.41
C ILE A 120 6.41 7.36 10.07
N ARG A 121 7.41 7.78 9.29
CA ARG A 121 8.73 8.16 9.80
C ARG A 121 8.64 9.24 10.90
N ARG A 122 7.83 10.28 10.69
CA ARG A 122 7.63 11.32 11.71
C ARG A 122 7.07 10.75 13.02
N ARG A 123 6.11 9.85 12.95
CA ARG A 123 5.51 9.18 14.12
C ARG A 123 6.52 8.27 14.82
N GLN A 124 7.28 7.50 14.07
CA GLN A 124 8.32 6.63 14.59
C GLN A 124 9.41 7.42 15.33
N ILE A 125 9.84 8.56 14.77
CA ILE A 125 10.81 9.46 15.44
C ILE A 125 10.21 10.05 16.73
N LEU A 126 8.94 10.40 16.76
CA LEU A 126 8.27 10.87 17.98
C LEU A 126 8.21 9.76 19.05
N ALA A 127 7.93 8.52 18.66
CA ALA A 127 7.95 7.38 19.57
C ALA A 127 9.37 7.12 20.10
N LEU A 128 10.40 7.19 19.24
CA LEU A 128 11.80 7.03 19.64
C LEU A 128 12.24 8.06 20.70
N ARG A 129 11.76 9.30 20.59
CA ARG A 129 12.06 10.35 21.57
C ARG A 129 11.50 10.11 22.98
N LYS A 130 10.57 9.20 23.14
CA LYS A 130 10.02 8.80 24.45
C LYS A 130 10.91 7.80 25.18
N LEU A 131 11.83 7.17 24.47
CA LEU A 131 12.70 6.17 25.05
C LEU A 131 13.84 6.83 25.83
N PRO A 132 14.34 6.19 26.89
CA PRO A 132 15.54 6.62 27.60
C PRO A 132 16.76 6.71 26.68
N ALA A 133 17.68 7.60 26.99
CA ALA A 133 18.83 7.90 26.12
C ALA A 133 19.77 6.69 25.91
N ASP A 134 19.95 5.85 26.91
CA ASP A 134 20.73 4.61 26.86
C ASP A 134 20.17 3.64 25.82
N ILE A 135 18.87 3.38 25.84
CA ILE A 135 18.16 2.53 24.86
C ILE A 135 18.26 3.15 23.45
N VAL A 136 18.07 4.46 23.35
CA VAL A 136 18.16 5.15 22.06
C VAL A 136 19.55 5.04 21.45
N ILE A 137 20.62 5.26 22.23
CA ILE A 137 22.00 5.19 21.75
C ILE A 137 22.33 3.79 21.24
N GLU A 138 21.95 2.75 21.98
CA GLU A 138 22.20 1.35 21.61
C GLU A 138 21.47 0.93 20.31
N ARG A 139 20.22 1.33 20.18
CA ARG A 139 19.32 0.82 19.12
C ARG A 139 19.11 1.80 17.96
N ASN A 140 19.67 2.98 18.03
CA ASN A 140 19.49 4.06 17.06
C ASN A 140 19.92 3.66 15.63
N THR A 141 21.06 2.99 15.50
CA THR A 141 21.60 2.58 14.19
C THR A 141 20.63 1.64 13.48
N TRP A 142 20.13 0.62 14.17
CA TRP A 142 19.16 -0.31 13.60
C TRP A 142 17.89 0.41 13.14
N PHE A 143 17.37 1.29 13.98
CA PHE A 143 16.18 2.06 13.69
C PHE A 143 16.34 2.94 12.43
N HIS A 144 17.43 3.69 12.36
CA HIS A 144 17.68 4.56 11.21
C HIS A 144 17.96 3.79 9.93
N VAL A 145 18.66 2.67 9.98
CA VAL A 145 18.85 1.78 8.81
C VAL A 145 17.50 1.28 8.29
N GLY A 146 16.64 0.79 9.18
CA GLY A 146 15.32 0.29 8.79
C GLY A 146 14.44 1.33 8.11
N ILE A 147 14.36 2.53 8.69
CA ILE A 147 13.58 3.64 8.09
C ILE A 147 14.17 4.10 6.76
N ASN A 148 15.50 4.28 6.71
CA ASN A 148 16.15 4.76 5.51
C ASN A 148 16.06 3.77 4.36
N ALA A 149 16.16 2.46 4.62
CA ALA A 149 15.98 1.43 3.60
C ALA A 149 14.64 1.57 2.88
N SER A 150 13.54 1.75 3.62
CA SER A 150 12.21 1.95 3.04
C SER A 150 12.12 3.18 2.12
N MET A 151 12.79 4.28 2.48
CA MET A 151 12.86 5.48 1.64
C MET A 151 13.73 5.28 0.40
N GLN A 152 14.83 4.52 0.52
CA GLN A 152 15.71 4.18 -0.61
C GLN A 152 14.98 3.34 -1.67
N TYR A 153 14.13 2.39 -1.29
CA TYR A 153 13.29 1.66 -2.24
C TYR A 153 12.47 2.60 -3.13
N ILE A 154 11.78 3.58 -2.52
CA ILE A 154 11.00 4.57 -3.29
C ILE A 154 11.88 5.38 -4.24
N TYR A 155 13.06 5.79 -3.77
CA TYR A 155 13.99 6.56 -4.59
C TYR A 155 14.49 5.75 -5.80
N CYS A 156 14.92 4.51 -5.59
CA CYS A 156 15.39 3.63 -6.65
C CYS A 156 14.29 3.35 -7.69
N LEU A 157 13.07 3.01 -7.22
CA LEU A 157 11.94 2.76 -8.12
C LEU A 157 11.54 4.01 -8.92
N THR A 158 11.60 5.19 -8.31
CA THR A 158 11.31 6.45 -9.01
C THR A 158 12.36 6.71 -10.10
N ARG A 159 13.64 6.52 -9.79
CA ARG A 159 14.73 6.69 -10.76
C ARG A 159 14.68 5.68 -11.90
N MET A 160 14.21 4.48 -11.64
CA MET A 160 14.03 3.46 -12.67
C MET A 160 12.83 3.74 -13.56
N LEU A 161 11.75 4.27 -12.98
CA LEU A 161 10.53 4.60 -13.73
C LEU A 161 10.73 5.74 -14.74
N GLU A 162 11.52 6.77 -14.41
CA GLU A 162 11.66 7.96 -15.27
C GLU A 162 12.20 7.64 -16.67
N PRO A 163 13.32 6.90 -16.85
CA PRO A 163 13.81 6.58 -18.20
C PRO A 163 12.87 5.62 -18.96
N VAL A 164 12.21 4.69 -18.27
CA VAL A 164 11.22 3.80 -18.89
C VAL A 164 10.03 4.59 -19.42
N LYS A 165 9.55 5.55 -18.62
CA LYS A 165 8.45 6.42 -19.01
C LYS A 165 8.85 7.29 -20.22
N GLU A 166 10.05 7.86 -20.21
CA GLU A 166 10.57 8.67 -21.33
C GLU A 166 10.67 7.83 -22.61
N HIS A 167 11.14 6.58 -22.50
CA HIS A 167 11.22 5.65 -23.63
C HIS A 167 9.83 5.39 -24.23
N VAL A 168 8.84 5.06 -23.41
CA VAL A 168 7.47 4.76 -23.84
C VAL A 168 6.75 6.01 -24.37
N ASP A 169 6.91 7.17 -23.71
CA ASP A 169 6.27 8.43 -24.14
C ASP A 169 6.81 8.94 -25.48
N ASN A 170 8.08 8.67 -25.79
CA ASN A 170 8.74 9.12 -27.05
C ASN A 170 8.70 8.05 -28.16
N ASN A 171 8.05 6.89 -27.92
CA ASN A 171 7.99 5.78 -28.89
C ASN A 171 9.36 5.43 -29.49
N PHE A 172 10.41 5.37 -28.67
CA PHE A 172 11.70 4.86 -29.11
C PHE A 172 11.56 3.35 -29.38
N THR A 173 11.30 2.99 -30.63
CA THR A 173 11.31 1.61 -31.15
C THR A 173 12.67 1.26 -31.72
#